data_598471ef7bc25a24ee3c0de3121729a5
#
_entry.id   598471ef7bc25a24ee3c0de3121729a5
#
_cell.length_a   1.000
_cell.length_b   1.000
_cell.length_c   1.000
_cell.angle_alpha   90.00
_cell.angle_beta   90.00
_cell.angle_gamma   90.00
#
_symmetry.space_group_name_H-M   'P 1'
#
loop_
_entity.id
_entity.type
_entity.pdbx_description
1 polymer ?
#
loop_
_entity_poly.entity_id
_entity_poly.type
_entity_poly.pdbx_seq_one_letter_code
_entity_poly.pdbx_strand_id
1 'polypeptide(L)'
;MIKIRSALFLSFIFFASLGCGEQNKEKESNEAVESLARDSATAIEDGLEVTAVESDSTAEEEAFVLNEDNAIDFFFDYQKELKVNKVRIKTTMGDFTIELFDNVPYHKSNFIYLTRQGYFDSTMFHRVVRNFIIQGGNADNKETARKRTEIGRYLLPPDTRKGHRHHRGTVSMPSSEIDNPHMLASPYEFFIVVTNPGSYHLDGEYTAFGQVVSGMDVVDAINQVETDSGEWPMQNVYILKAEVLE
;
A
#
# COMPACT_ATOMS: atom_id res chain seq x y z
N MET A 1 -30.93 -45.96 -33.59
CA MET A 1 -30.76 -45.57 -35.00
C MET A 1 -31.41 -44.24 -35.18
N ILE A 2 -30.64 -43.19 -35.35
CA ILE A 2 -30.77 -42.12 -36.34
C ILE A 2 -29.58 -41.15 -36.11
N LYS A 3 -28.68 -41.16 -37.07
CA LYS A 3 -27.57 -40.23 -37.24
C LYS A 3 -28.13 -39.04 -38.01
N ILE A 4 -27.81 -37.81 -37.57
CA ILE A 4 -27.81 -36.66 -38.50
C ILE A 4 -26.54 -35.87 -38.28
N ARG A 5 -25.92 -35.61 -39.42
CA ARG A 5 -24.60 -35.03 -39.71
C ARG A 5 -24.66 -33.51 -39.74
N SER A 6 -23.56 -32.92 -39.35
CA SER A 6 -22.77 -31.85 -40.02
C SER A 6 -23.50 -30.68 -40.67
N ALA A 7 -23.07 -29.49 -40.29
CA ALA A 7 -22.72 -28.45 -41.25
C ALA A 7 -21.71 -27.42 -40.64
N LEU A 8 -20.55 -27.40 -41.20
CA LEU A 8 -19.54 -26.37 -41.14
C LEU A 8 -20.06 -25.14 -41.87
N PHE A 9 -19.90 -23.93 -41.29
CA PHE A 9 -19.86 -22.69 -42.08
C PHE A 9 -18.64 -21.89 -41.64
N LEU A 10 -17.65 -21.94 -42.53
CA LEU A 10 -16.47 -21.09 -42.63
C LEU A 10 -16.92 -19.80 -43.35
N SER A 11 -16.74 -18.64 -42.75
CA SER A 11 -16.80 -17.38 -43.49
C SER A 11 -15.58 -16.54 -43.18
N PHE A 12 -14.65 -16.58 -44.11
CA PHE A 12 -13.50 -15.69 -44.28
C PHE A 12 -14.01 -14.38 -44.85
N ILE A 13 -13.74 -13.25 -44.20
CA ILE A 13 -13.75 -11.96 -44.87
C ILE A 13 -12.42 -11.28 -44.60
N PHE A 14 -11.64 -11.23 -45.65
CA PHE A 14 -10.41 -10.48 -45.85
C PHE A 14 -10.79 -9.04 -46.23
N PHE A 15 -10.32 -8.05 -45.50
CA PHE A 15 -10.29 -6.68 -46.02
C PHE A 15 -8.88 -6.13 -45.79
N ALA A 16 -8.15 -6.04 -46.86
CA ALA A 16 -6.95 -5.25 -46.97
C ALA A 16 -7.33 -3.89 -47.56
N SER A 17 -6.88 -2.82 -46.94
CA SER A 17 -6.68 -1.57 -47.66
C SER A 17 -5.46 -0.83 -47.12
N LEU A 18 -4.53 -0.62 -48.03
CA LEU A 18 -3.37 0.24 -47.95
C LEU A 18 -3.78 1.71 -47.82
N GLY A 19 -3.01 2.48 -47.07
CA GLY A 19 -3.04 3.93 -47.10
C GLY A 19 -1.72 4.46 -46.54
N CYS A 20 -0.83 4.82 -47.49
CA CYS A 20 0.43 5.55 -47.27
C CYS A 20 0.21 7.04 -47.05
N GLY A 21 1.20 7.70 -46.43
CA GLY A 21 1.48 9.14 -46.49
C GLY A 21 1.30 9.83 -45.16
N GLU A 22 2.14 10.69 -44.64
CA GLU A 22 3.33 11.38 -45.14
C GLU A 22 4.04 12.03 -43.95
N GLN A 23 5.33 12.14 -44.02
CA GLN A 23 6.22 12.87 -43.10
C GLN A 23 6.04 14.39 -43.25
N ASN A 24 6.15 15.12 -42.12
CA ASN A 24 6.78 16.45 -42.07
C ASN A 24 7.22 16.66 -40.59
N LYS A 25 8.41 16.75 -40.41
CA LYS A 25 9.55 17.64 -40.23
C LYS A 25 9.10 19.08 -39.93
N GLU A 26 9.34 19.53 -38.72
CA GLU A 26 9.88 20.86 -38.50
C GLU A 26 10.74 20.90 -37.23
N LYS A 27 11.94 21.27 -37.47
CA LYS A 27 13.07 21.63 -36.63
C LYS A 27 13.14 23.16 -36.72
N GLU A 28 13.56 23.79 -35.65
CA GLU A 28 13.93 25.20 -35.42
C GLU A 28 13.15 25.76 -34.23
N SER A 29 13.79 26.33 -33.20
CA SER A 29 15.00 27.09 -33.10
C SER A 29 15.41 27.18 -31.62
N ASN A 30 16.62 26.70 -31.33
CA ASN A 30 17.42 27.24 -30.25
C ASN A 30 18.31 28.30 -30.91
N GLU A 31 18.22 29.54 -30.43
CA GLU A 31 19.32 30.49 -30.36
C GLU A 31 18.80 31.85 -29.86
N ALA A 32 19.60 32.42 -29.02
CA ALA A 32 19.55 33.80 -28.54
C ALA A 32 18.99 33.98 -27.12
N VAL A 33 19.84 33.90 -26.14
CA VAL A 33 20.26 35.02 -25.31
C VAL A 33 21.58 34.65 -24.59
N GLU A 34 22.69 34.82 -25.31
CA GLU A 34 23.99 34.97 -24.74
C GLU A 34 24.51 36.35 -25.21
N SER A 35 24.44 37.32 -24.33
CA SER A 35 25.30 38.51 -24.32
C SER A 35 24.72 39.54 -23.36
N LEU A 36 25.39 39.77 -22.26
CA LEU A 36 25.62 41.02 -21.57
C LEU A 36 26.29 40.71 -20.22
N ALA A 37 27.56 40.39 -20.33
CA ALA A 37 28.49 40.50 -19.22
C ALA A 37 29.73 41.24 -19.78
N ARG A 38 29.89 42.44 -19.33
CA ARG A 38 31.20 43.06 -19.11
C ARG A 38 31.03 44.57 -18.80
N ASP A 39 31.80 44.87 -17.79
CA ASP A 39 32.34 46.19 -17.39
C ASP A 39 31.66 46.84 -16.20
N SER A 40 32.30 46.68 -15.04
CA SER A 40 33.06 47.78 -14.41
C SER A 40 33.72 47.29 -13.13
N ALA A 41 35.01 47.15 -13.20
CA ALA A 41 35.89 47.09 -12.04
C ALA A 41 36.12 48.49 -11.51
N THR A 42 35.91 48.71 -10.22
CA THR A 42 36.63 49.75 -9.47
C THR A 42 36.81 49.31 -8.02
N ALA A 43 38.06 49.24 -7.63
CA ALA A 43 38.54 48.89 -6.31
C ALA A 43 38.14 49.94 -5.25
N ILE A 44 37.77 49.45 -4.05
CA ILE A 44 38.03 50.17 -2.79
C ILE A 44 38.47 49.12 -1.77
N GLU A 45 39.75 49.15 -1.40
CA GLU A 45 40.29 48.54 -0.20
C GLU A 45 39.76 49.34 1.00
N ASP A 46 39.10 48.69 1.96
CA ASP A 46 39.19 49.10 3.35
C ASP A 46 38.92 47.87 4.24
N GLY A 47 39.80 47.67 5.22
CA GLY A 47 39.87 46.52 6.06
C GLY A 47 38.70 46.42 7.04
N LEU A 48 38.07 45.24 7.08
CA LEU A 48 37.29 44.77 8.23
C LEU A 48 37.68 43.36 8.54
N GLU A 49 38.17 43.20 9.73
CA GLU A 49 38.48 41.98 10.45
C GLU A 49 37.23 41.07 10.47
N VAL A 50 37.22 40.03 9.66
CA VAL A 50 36.15 39.03 9.67
C VAL A 50 36.45 38.03 10.77
N THR A 51 35.79 38.24 11.92
CA THR A 51 35.65 37.17 12.92
C THR A 51 35.01 35.95 12.25
N ALA A 52 35.72 34.84 12.26
CA ALA A 52 35.21 33.56 11.83
C ALA A 52 33.98 33.21 12.67
N VAL A 53 32.80 33.29 12.04
CA VAL A 53 31.60 32.67 12.56
C VAL A 53 31.78 31.20 12.28
N GLU A 54 32.04 30.44 13.33
CA GLU A 54 31.88 28.95 13.28
C GLU A 54 30.49 28.68 12.78
N SER A 55 30.39 28.17 11.57
CA SER A 55 29.15 27.56 11.07
C SER A 55 28.92 26.29 11.90
N ASP A 56 28.06 26.43 12.89
CA ASP A 56 27.42 25.31 13.54
C ASP A 56 26.68 24.53 12.44
N SER A 57 27.35 23.51 11.91
CA SER A 57 26.71 22.50 11.04
C SER A 57 25.84 21.67 11.94
N THR A 58 24.61 22.13 12.19
CA THR A 58 23.53 21.24 12.59
C THR A 58 23.40 20.21 11.47
N ALA A 59 24.02 19.06 11.66
CA ALA A 59 23.74 17.88 10.86
C ALA A 59 22.21 17.65 11.02
N GLU A 60 21.45 17.96 9.97
CA GLU A 60 20.08 17.50 9.88
C GLU A 60 20.17 15.97 9.97
N GLU A 61 19.75 15.39 11.10
CA GLU A 61 19.57 13.94 11.20
C GLU A 61 18.59 13.56 10.08
N GLU A 62 19.10 12.92 9.02
CA GLU A 62 18.25 12.39 7.96
C GLU A 62 17.21 11.49 8.61
N ALA A 63 15.93 11.84 8.45
CA ALA A 63 14.84 11.08 9.03
C ALA A 63 14.94 9.63 8.54
N PHE A 64 14.90 8.67 9.46
CA PHE A 64 14.97 7.25 9.14
C PHE A 64 13.75 6.84 8.31
N VAL A 65 13.98 6.37 7.09
CA VAL A 65 12.95 5.93 6.14
C VAL A 65 13.15 4.45 5.82
N LEU A 66 12.06 3.67 5.93
CA LEU A 66 12.07 2.26 5.59
C LEU A 66 12.18 2.05 4.06
N ASN A 67 13.00 1.08 3.66
CA ASN A 67 13.17 0.66 2.28
C ASN A 67 13.38 -0.86 2.17
N GLU A 68 13.58 -1.37 0.96
CA GLU A 68 13.74 -2.81 0.71
C GLU A 68 14.99 -3.40 1.39
N ASP A 69 16.03 -2.59 1.61
CA ASP A 69 17.31 -3.04 2.20
C ASP A 69 17.26 -3.08 3.73
N ASN A 70 16.49 -2.20 4.38
CA ASN A 70 16.52 -2.05 5.84
C ASN A 70 15.26 -2.55 6.57
N ALA A 71 14.14 -2.73 5.88
CA ALA A 71 12.85 -3.03 6.53
C ALA A 71 12.85 -4.38 7.26
N ILE A 72 13.50 -5.41 6.71
CA ILE A 72 13.53 -6.75 7.32
C ILE A 72 14.30 -6.71 8.63
N ASP A 73 15.48 -6.12 8.65
CA ASP A 73 16.32 -6.01 9.85
C ASP A 73 15.62 -5.13 10.90
N PHE A 74 15.03 -4.01 10.46
CA PHE A 74 14.26 -3.14 11.34
C PHE A 74 13.12 -3.88 12.04
N PHE A 75 12.27 -4.61 11.31
CA PHE A 75 11.15 -5.33 11.91
C PHE A 75 11.60 -6.55 12.72
N PHE A 76 12.71 -7.18 12.35
CA PHE A 76 13.31 -8.25 13.15
C PHE A 76 13.76 -7.75 14.52
N ASP A 77 14.32 -6.57 14.63
CA ASP A 77 14.71 -5.97 15.89
C ASP A 77 13.50 -5.40 16.65
N TYR A 78 12.63 -4.67 15.97
CA TYR A 78 11.45 -4.06 16.54
C TYR A 78 10.53 -5.08 17.24
N GLN A 79 10.34 -6.27 16.66
CA GLN A 79 9.51 -7.32 17.25
C GLN A 79 10.00 -7.78 18.63
N LYS A 80 11.30 -7.71 18.93
CA LYS A 80 11.88 -8.17 20.20
C LYS A 80 11.40 -7.33 21.39
N GLU A 81 11.04 -6.09 21.13
CA GLU A 81 10.55 -5.14 22.14
C GLU A 81 9.03 -5.15 22.29
N LEU A 82 8.32 -5.82 21.38
CA LEU A 82 6.86 -5.83 21.38
C LEU A 82 6.30 -6.79 22.43
N LYS A 83 5.63 -6.23 23.43
CA LYS A 83 4.87 -6.97 24.46
C LYS A 83 3.36 -6.97 24.19
N VAL A 84 2.92 -6.25 23.17
CA VAL A 84 1.52 -6.05 22.81
C VAL A 84 1.19 -6.79 21.53
N ASN A 85 -0.05 -7.24 21.40
CA ASN A 85 -0.53 -7.95 20.22
C ASN A 85 -1.97 -7.61 19.84
N LYS A 86 -2.59 -6.59 20.46
CA LYS A 86 -3.96 -6.20 20.14
C LYS A 86 -4.04 -4.80 19.58
N VAL A 87 -4.84 -4.64 18.52
CA VAL A 87 -5.11 -3.36 17.88
C VAL A 87 -6.64 -3.17 17.78
N ARG A 88 -7.12 -2.04 18.26
CA ARG A 88 -8.51 -1.60 18.05
C ARG A 88 -8.57 -0.75 16.80
N ILE A 89 -9.51 -1.05 15.93
CA ILE A 89 -9.84 -0.26 14.74
C ILE A 89 -11.19 0.40 14.97
N LYS A 90 -11.21 1.72 15.04
CA LYS A 90 -12.41 2.54 15.12
C LYS A 90 -12.83 2.97 13.72
N THR A 91 -14.06 2.68 13.34
CA THR A 91 -14.56 3.02 12.00
C THR A 91 -15.82 3.89 12.09
N THR A 92 -16.26 4.42 10.95
CA THR A 92 -17.55 5.12 10.84
C THR A 92 -18.76 4.22 11.09
N MET A 93 -18.57 2.88 11.14
CA MET A 93 -19.63 1.90 11.36
C MET A 93 -19.55 1.16 12.70
N GLY A 94 -18.56 1.51 13.54
CA GLY A 94 -18.31 0.90 14.85
C GLY A 94 -16.86 0.44 15.00
N ASP A 95 -16.57 -0.22 16.10
CA ASP A 95 -15.22 -0.62 16.47
C ASP A 95 -15.08 -2.15 16.45
N PHE A 96 -13.90 -2.62 16.06
CA PHE A 96 -13.51 -4.02 16.23
C PHE A 96 -12.06 -4.13 16.72
N THR A 97 -11.71 -5.29 17.28
CA THR A 97 -10.36 -5.54 17.80
C THR A 97 -9.74 -6.74 17.11
N ILE A 98 -8.50 -6.55 16.66
CA ILE A 98 -7.65 -7.59 16.06
C ILE A 98 -6.63 -8.04 17.12
N GLU A 99 -6.47 -9.35 17.29
CA GLU A 99 -5.34 -9.95 17.99
C GLU A 99 -4.34 -10.49 16.96
N LEU A 100 -3.10 -10.06 17.08
CA LEU A 100 -2.01 -10.38 16.14
C LEU A 100 -1.29 -11.65 16.59
N PHE A 101 -0.84 -12.48 15.64
CA PHE A 101 -0.17 -13.74 15.94
C PHE A 101 1.32 -13.52 16.23
N ASP A 102 1.77 -13.99 17.40
CA ASP A 102 3.14 -13.78 17.87
C ASP A 102 4.19 -14.50 17.00
N ASN A 103 3.81 -15.61 16.37
CA ASN A 103 4.70 -16.40 15.51
C ASN A 103 4.77 -15.90 14.06
N VAL A 104 4.19 -14.75 13.76
CA VAL A 104 4.26 -14.05 12.45
C VAL A 104 4.91 -12.68 12.65
N PRO A 105 6.20 -12.63 13.03
CA PRO A 105 6.82 -11.44 13.62
C PRO A 105 6.88 -10.24 12.67
N TYR A 106 7.18 -10.41 11.39
CA TYR A 106 7.31 -9.29 10.46
C TYR A 106 5.98 -8.58 10.23
N HIS A 107 4.91 -9.31 9.98
CA HIS A 107 3.58 -8.75 9.73
C HIS A 107 2.98 -8.13 11.00
N LYS A 108 3.15 -8.81 12.16
CA LYS A 108 2.76 -8.26 13.47
C LYS A 108 3.48 -6.94 13.75
N SER A 109 4.81 -6.92 13.61
CA SER A 109 5.63 -5.73 13.87
C SER A 109 5.27 -4.58 12.95
N ASN A 110 5.12 -4.85 11.67
CA ASN A 110 4.70 -3.87 10.69
C ASN A 110 3.34 -3.26 11.04
N PHE A 111 2.34 -4.09 11.35
CA PHE A 111 1.00 -3.60 11.66
C PHE A 111 0.98 -2.73 12.92
N ILE A 112 1.72 -3.12 13.97
CA ILE A 112 1.86 -2.32 15.20
C ILE A 112 2.63 -1.03 14.91
N TYR A 113 3.73 -1.10 14.15
CA TYR A 113 4.52 0.08 13.79
C TYR A 113 3.67 1.10 13.02
N LEU A 114 2.97 0.68 11.96
CA LEU A 114 2.08 1.55 11.19
C LEU A 114 0.94 2.13 12.04
N THR A 115 0.39 1.34 12.97
CA THR A 115 -0.61 1.82 13.92
C THR A 115 -0.06 2.91 14.82
N ARG A 116 1.15 2.74 15.36
CA ARG A 116 1.83 3.74 16.20
C ARG A 116 2.21 5.01 15.44
N GLN A 117 2.52 4.89 14.15
CA GLN A 117 2.77 6.04 13.25
C GLN A 117 1.46 6.75 12.84
N GLY A 118 0.29 6.27 13.27
CA GLY A 118 -1.01 6.81 12.86
C GLY A 118 -1.27 6.66 11.36
N TYR A 119 -0.63 5.67 10.72
CA TYR A 119 -0.78 5.47 9.28
C TYR A 119 -2.22 5.19 8.90
N PHE A 120 -2.89 4.29 9.62
CA PHE A 120 -4.25 3.86 9.32
C PHE A 120 -5.31 4.92 9.58
N ASP A 121 -5.01 5.95 10.36
CA ASP A 121 -5.94 7.03 10.67
C ASP A 121 -6.34 7.79 9.40
N SER A 122 -7.63 7.95 9.16
CA SER A 122 -8.22 8.55 7.97
C SER A 122 -8.07 7.74 6.66
N THR A 123 -7.61 6.49 6.73
CA THR A 123 -7.72 5.55 5.62
C THR A 123 -9.13 4.96 5.55
N MET A 124 -9.41 4.11 4.55
CA MET A 124 -10.75 3.53 4.38
C MET A 124 -10.70 2.05 3.99
N PHE A 125 -11.85 1.40 4.09
CA PHE A 125 -12.09 0.13 3.40
C PHE A 125 -12.38 0.43 1.93
N HIS A 126 -11.39 0.26 1.09
CA HIS A 126 -11.43 0.63 -0.32
C HIS A 126 -11.86 -0.51 -1.25
N ARG A 127 -11.97 -1.74 -0.72
CA ARG A 127 -12.46 -2.89 -1.48
C ARG A 127 -13.30 -3.78 -0.56
N VAL A 128 -14.52 -4.07 -0.97
CA VAL A 128 -15.46 -4.93 -0.24
C VAL A 128 -16.04 -5.96 -1.20
N VAL A 129 -15.68 -7.22 -0.97
CA VAL A 129 -16.24 -8.35 -1.73
C VAL A 129 -17.26 -9.06 -0.83
N ARG A 130 -18.54 -8.95 -1.19
CA ARG A 130 -19.64 -9.48 -0.40
C ARG A 130 -19.46 -10.96 -0.09
N ASN A 131 -19.64 -11.35 1.18
CA ASN A 131 -19.47 -12.71 1.71
C ASN A 131 -18.07 -13.30 1.53
N PHE A 132 -17.07 -12.47 1.23
CA PHE A 132 -15.69 -12.92 1.05
C PHE A 132 -14.71 -12.16 1.94
N ILE A 133 -14.38 -10.91 1.62
CA ILE A 133 -13.43 -10.10 2.38
C ILE A 133 -13.86 -8.63 2.48
N ILE A 134 -13.29 -7.91 3.45
CA ILE A 134 -13.16 -6.46 3.42
C ILE A 134 -11.67 -6.10 3.43
N GLN A 135 -11.22 -5.17 2.61
CA GLN A 135 -9.83 -4.75 2.48
C GLN A 135 -9.70 -3.25 2.76
N GLY A 136 -8.79 -2.91 3.65
CA GLY A 136 -8.58 -1.54 4.12
C GLY A 136 -7.11 -1.15 4.25
N GLY A 137 -6.87 0.07 4.73
CA GLY A 137 -5.53 0.63 4.94
C GLY A 137 -5.06 1.53 3.80
N ASN A 138 -5.92 1.83 2.83
CA ASN A 138 -5.65 2.75 1.75
C ASN A 138 -6.67 3.88 1.73
N ALA A 139 -6.30 5.01 1.14
CA ALA A 139 -7.20 6.09 0.79
C ALA A 139 -6.63 6.85 -0.39
N ASP A 140 -7.50 7.26 -1.31
CA ASP A 140 -7.10 8.05 -2.47
C ASP A 140 -7.04 9.55 -2.08
N ASN A 141 -6.08 9.88 -1.21
CA ASN A 141 -5.85 11.25 -0.76
C ASN A 141 -4.35 11.55 -0.55
N LYS A 142 -4.03 12.85 -0.56
CA LYS A 142 -2.64 13.34 -0.45
C LYS A 142 -2.03 13.01 0.92
N GLU A 143 -2.82 12.95 1.98
CA GLU A 143 -2.33 12.66 3.33
C GLU A 143 -1.81 11.24 3.44
N THR A 144 -2.57 10.24 2.97
CA THR A 144 -2.13 8.84 2.93
C THR A 144 -0.88 8.67 2.07
N ALA A 145 -0.82 9.34 0.91
CA ALA A 145 0.36 9.32 0.04
C ALA A 145 1.60 9.92 0.74
N ARG A 146 1.44 11.04 1.45
CA ARG A 146 2.50 11.67 2.24
C ARG A 146 3.00 10.74 3.34
N LYS A 147 2.10 10.17 4.15
CA LYS A 147 2.47 9.22 5.21
C LYS A 147 3.27 8.03 4.67
N ARG A 148 2.89 7.48 3.50
CA ARG A 148 3.65 6.40 2.84
C ARG A 148 5.06 6.85 2.45
N THR A 149 5.21 8.05 1.94
CA THR A 149 6.53 8.60 1.56
C THR A 149 7.41 8.80 2.79
N GLU A 150 6.86 9.29 3.90
CA GLU A 150 7.57 9.53 5.15
C GLU A 150 7.98 8.23 5.85
N ILE A 151 7.12 7.20 5.83
CA ILE A 151 7.42 5.88 6.42
C ILE A 151 8.40 5.11 5.53
N GLY A 152 8.15 5.08 4.20
CA GLY A 152 9.04 4.46 3.25
C GLY A 152 8.40 3.47 2.29
N ARG A 153 9.20 2.90 1.41
CA ARG A 153 8.78 1.93 0.40
C ARG A 153 9.50 0.60 0.59
N TYR A 154 8.75 -0.41 0.98
CA TYR A 154 9.24 -1.76 1.24
C TYR A 154 8.13 -2.80 1.03
N LEU A 155 8.50 -4.07 1.04
CA LEU A 155 7.60 -5.20 0.99
C LEU A 155 7.92 -6.16 2.15
N LEU A 156 6.95 -6.98 2.55
CA LEU A 156 7.15 -7.98 3.60
C LEU A 156 7.29 -9.38 2.98
N PRO A 157 8.21 -10.20 3.50
CA PRO A 157 8.37 -11.57 3.04
C PRO A 157 7.16 -12.42 3.45
N PRO A 158 6.82 -13.47 2.68
CA PRO A 158 5.74 -14.36 3.05
C PRO A 158 6.07 -15.15 4.31
N ASP A 159 5.08 -15.33 5.18
CA ASP A 159 5.17 -16.15 6.39
C ASP A 159 3.96 -17.12 6.48
N THR A 160 3.63 -17.74 5.36
CA THR A 160 2.43 -18.56 5.16
C THR A 160 2.50 -19.92 5.85
N ARG A 161 3.70 -20.36 6.31
CA ARG A 161 3.94 -21.70 6.87
C ARG A 161 3.86 -21.77 8.39
N LYS A 162 3.18 -20.82 9.03
CA LYS A 162 3.04 -20.76 10.50
C LYS A 162 1.82 -21.49 11.06
N GLY A 163 1.07 -22.20 10.21
CA GLY A 163 -0.07 -23.00 10.63
C GLY A 163 -1.39 -22.25 10.76
N HIS A 164 -1.41 -20.95 10.47
CA HIS A 164 -2.62 -20.16 10.47
C HIS A 164 -3.40 -20.36 9.17
N ARG A 165 -4.72 -20.45 9.30
CA ARG A 165 -5.63 -20.65 8.19
C ARG A 165 -6.58 -19.46 8.08
N HIS A 166 -7.12 -19.25 6.88
CA HIS A 166 -8.05 -18.16 6.59
C HIS A 166 -9.49 -18.53 7.02
N HIS A 167 -9.66 -18.71 8.34
CA HIS A 167 -10.98 -18.80 8.95
C HIS A 167 -11.72 -17.46 8.89
N ARG A 168 -13.02 -17.46 9.16
CA ARG A 168 -13.78 -16.24 9.36
C ARG A 168 -13.13 -15.34 10.43
N GLY A 169 -12.93 -14.06 10.10
CA GLY A 169 -12.29 -13.07 10.96
C GLY A 169 -10.76 -13.06 10.89
N THR A 170 -10.11 -13.97 10.14
CA THR A 170 -8.65 -13.93 9.95
C THR A 170 -8.26 -12.66 9.20
N VAL A 171 -7.18 -12.04 9.68
CA VAL A 171 -6.59 -10.82 9.10
C VAL A 171 -5.32 -11.19 8.35
N SER A 172 -5.21 -10.74 7.10
CA SER A 172 -4.08 -11.03 6.22
C SER A 172 -3.67 -9.79 5.43
N MET A 173 -2.44 -9.81 4.88
CA MET A 173 -1.98 -8.76 3.98
C MET A 173 -2.14 -9.18 2.51
N PRO A 174 -2.61 -8.26 1.63
CA PRO A 174 -2.73 -8.54 0.21
C PRO A 174 -1.35 -8.60 -0.45
N SER A 175 -1.31 -9.22 -1.63
CA SER A 175 -0.16 -9.14 -2.53
C SER A 175 0.05 -7.72 -3.00
N SER A 176 1.32 -7.34 -3.19
CA SER A 176 1.68 -6.03 -3.73
C SER A 176 1.47 -5.92 -5.23
N GLU A 177 1.44 -7.05 -5.94
CA GLU A 177 1.40 -7.13 -7.41
C GLU A 177 0.49 -8.27 -7.85
N ILE A 178 -0.05 -8.18 -9.07
CA ILE A 178 -0.89 -9.23 -9.66
C ILE A 178 -0.06 -10.48 -9.94
N ASP A 179 1.14 -10.30 -10.50
CA ASP A 179 2.11 -11.38 -10.73
C ASP A 179 3.20 -11.31 -9.67
N ASN A 180 3.00 -12.03 -8.57
CA ASN A 180 3.86 -11.99 -7.39
C ASN A 180 4.41 -13.39 -7.07
N PRO A 181 5.42 -13.88 -7.84
CA PRO A 181 5.97 -15.23 -7.68
C PRO A 181 6.65 -15.45 -6.31
N HIS A 182 7.02 -14.39 -5.64
CA HIS A 182 7.66 -14.43 -4.32
C HIS A 182 6.68 -14.26 -3.16
N MET A 183 5.39 -14.07 -3.44
CA MET A 183 4.32 -13.86 -2.45
C MET A 183 4.61 -12.73 -1.45
N LEU A 184 5.30 -11.67 -1.92
CA LEU A 184 5.59 -10.50 -1.11
C LEU A 184 4.30 -9.75 -0.79
N ALA A 185 4.17 -9.28 0.45
CA ALA A 185 2.96 -8.60 0.91
C ALA A 185 3.10 -7.09 0.90
N SER A 186 2.01 -6.40 0.53
CA SER A 186 1.88 -4.95 0.69
C SER A 186 1.79 -4.60 2.19
N PRO A 187 2.73 -3.83 2.74
CA PRO A 187 2.77 -3.53 4.17
C PRO A 187 1.65 -2.61 4.64
N TYR A 188 1.07 -1.83 3.74
CA TYR A 188 0.16 -0.72 4.02
C TYR A 188 -1.33 -1.10 4.00
N GLU A 189 -1.64 -2.31 3.57
CA GLU A 189 -3.01 -2.78 3.42
C GLU A 189 -3.23 -4.09 4.17
N PHE A 190 -4.47 -4.33 4.54
CA PHE A 190 -4.88 -5.58 5.15
C PHE A 190 -6.28 -5.97 4.68
N PHE A 191 -6.61 -7.24 4.72
CA PHE A 191 -7.97 -7.71 4.51
C PHE A 191 -8.43 -8.63 5.64
N ILE A 192 -9.73 -8.69 5.84
CA ILE A 192 -10.39 -9.52 6.84
C ILE A 192 -11.33 -10.51 6.13
N VAL A 193 -11.19 -11.79 6.42
CA VAL A 193 -12.04 -12.85 5.86
C VAL A 193 -13.41 -12.82 6.52
N VAL A 194 -14.46 -12.72 5.70
CA VAL A 194 -15.86 -12.75 6.16
C VAL A 194 -16.54 -14.09 5.86
N THR A 195 -16.04 -14.83 4.88
CA THR A 195 -16.57 -16.16 4.51
C THR A 195 -16.69 -17.08 5.72
N ASN A 196 -17.83 -17.74 5.87
CA ASN A 196 -18.05 -18.76 6.90
C ASN A 196 -18.04 -20.16 6.24
N PRO A 197 -17.24 -21.12 6.71
CA PRO A 197 -16.34 -21.08 7.87
C PRO A 197 -14.98 -20.43 7.60
N GLY A 198 -14.60 -20.15 6.35
CA GLY A 198 -13.34 -19.54 5.95
C GLY A 198 -13.08 -19.59 4.46
N SER A 199 -12.02 -18.94 4.03
CA SER A 199 -11.57 -18.85 2.63
C SER A 199 -10.24 -19.61 2.45
N TYR A 200 -10.29 -20.92 2.61
CA TYR A 200 -9.09 -21.79 2.69
C TYR A 200 -8.27 -21.88 1.41
N HIS A 201 -8.79 -21.42 0.29
CA HIS A 201 -8.02 -21.28 -0.95
C HIS A 201 -6.94 -20.17 -0.88
N LEU A 202 -7.01 -19.32 0.15
CA LEU A 202 -5.98 -18.30 0.43
C LEU A 202 -4.82 -18.86 1.27
N ASP A 203 -4.98 -20.08 1.84
CA ASP A 203 -3.96 -20.71 2.67
C ASP A 203 -2.72 -21.02 1.81
N GLY A 204 -1.56 -20.59 2.28
CA GLY A 204 -0.30 -20.75 1.57
C GLY A 204 0.03 -19.62 0.57
N GLU A 205 -0.96 -18.85 0.12
CA GLU A 205 -0.80 -17.74 -0.82
C GLU A 205 -0.62 -16.38 -0.10
N TYR A 206 -1.37 -16.19 1.00
CA TYR A 206 -1.35 -14.96 1.77
C TYR A 206 -0.94 -15.25 3.23
N THR A 207 -0.21 -14.33 3.84
CA THR A 207 0.17 -14.46 5.25
C THR A 207 -0.96 -14.02 6.16
N ALA A 208 -1.56 -14.98 6.86
CA ALA A 208 -2.47 -14.71 7.98
C ALA A 208 -1.66 -14.27 9.20
N PHE A 209 -1.90 -13.05 9.70
CA PHE A 209 -1.11 -12.47 10.79
C PHE A 209 -1.93 -12.05 12.02
N GLY A 210 -3.24 -12.22 11.98
CA GLY A 210 -4.12 -11.86 13.08
C GLY A 210 -5.54 -12.41 12.95
N GLN A 211 -6.33 -12.17 13.98
CA GLN A 211 -7.72 -12.59 14.07
C GLN A 211 -8.57 -11.49 14.71
N VAL A 212 -9.76 -11.23 14.18
CA VAL A 212 -10.76 -10.38 14.86
C VAL A 212 -11.27 -11.13 16.07
N VAL A 213 -11.07 -10.55 17.26
CA VAL A 213 -11.47 -11.14 18.56
C VAL A 213 -12.68 -10.45 19.18
N SER A 214 -13.07 -9.29 18.65
CA SER A 214 -14.27 -8.55 19.08
C SER A 214 -14.76 -7.65 17.96
N GLY A 215 -16.07 -7.45 17.83
CA GLY A 215 -16.68 -6.58 16.82
C GLY A 215 -16.78 -7.21 15.44
N MET A 216 -16.90 -8.54 15.33
CA MET A 216 -17.09 -9.21 14.04
C MET A 216 -18.41 -8.84 13.36
N ASP A 217 -19.41 -8.41 14.12
CA ASP A 217 -20.68 -7.84 13.65
C ASP A 217 -20.47 -6.51 12.89
N VAL A 218 -19.50 -5.68 13.34
CA VAL A 218 -19.10 -4.46 12.63
C VAL A 218 -18.43 -4.82 11.29
N VAL A 219 -17.53 -5.82 11.28
CA VAL A 219 -16.90 -6.33 10.07
C VAL A 219 -17.94 -6.83 9.07
N ASP A 220 -18.98 -7.54 9.57
CA ASP A 220 -20.10 -8.00 8.74
C ASP A 220 -20.90 -6.83 8.17
N ALA A 221 -21.20 -5.83 9.00
CA ALA A 221 -21.91 -4.63 8.55
C ALA A 221 -21.15 -3.91 7.44
N ILE A 222 -19.81 -3.78 7.56
CA ILE A 222 -18.97 -3.23 6.51
C ILE A 222 -19.02 -4.09 5.24
N ASN A 223 -19.04 -5.43 5.37
CA ASN A 223 -19.11 -6.33 4.22
C ASN A 223 -20.47 -6.28 3.49
N GLN A 224 -21.51 -5.71 4.09
CA GLN A 224 -22.85 -5.59 3.49
C GLN A 224 -23.09 -4.23 2.82
N VAL A 225 -22.14 -3.30 2.83
CA VAL A 225 -22.30 -2.01 2.12
C VAL A 225 -22.45 -2.23 0.61
N GLU A 226 -23.16 -1.34 -0.05
CA GLU A 226 -23.26 -1.35 -1.50
C GLU A 226 -21.92 -0.97 -2.13
N THR A 227 -21.54 -1.68 -3.19
CA THR A 227 -20.30 -1.47 -3.94
C THR A 227 -20.59 -1.25 -5.42
N ASP A 228 -19.66 -0.59 -6.09
CA ASP A 228 -19.65 -0.48 -7.55
C ASP A 228 -19.15 -1.78 -8.23
N SER A 229 -19.03 -1.76 -9.55
CA SER A 229 -18.51 -2.90 -10.33
C SER A 229 -17.04 -3.22 -10.08
N GLY A 230 -16.29 -2.31 -9.46
CA GLY A 230 -14.90 -2.47 -9.03
C GLY A 230 -14.75 -2.89 -7.57
N GLU A 231 -15.87 -3.29 -6.91
CA GLU A 231 -15.89 -3.67 -5.49
C GLU A 231 -15.57 -2.50 -4.52
N TRP A 232 -15.62 -1.25 -5.00
CA TRP A 232 -15.44 -0.06 -4.18
C TRP A 232 -16.75 0.33 -3.49
N PRO A 233 -16.77 0.59 -2.16
CA PRO A 233 -17.97 1.03 -1.45
C PRO A 233 -18.56 2.31 -2.04
N MET A 234 -19.87 2.30 -2.37
CA MET A 234 -20.57 3.49 -2.84
C MET A 234 -20.62 4.62 -1.79
N GLN A 235 -20.56 4.25 -0.52
CA GLN A 235 -20.37 5.15 0.60
C GLN A 235 -19.11 4.75 1.35
N ASN A 236 -18.13 5.67 1.43
CA ASN A 236 -16.85 5.40 2.06
C ASN A 236 -16.99 4.99 3.52
N VAL A 237 -16.33 3.90 3.89
CA VAL A 237 -16.19 3.45 5.27
C VAL A 237 -14.79 3.80 5.74
N TYR A 238 -14.67 4.81 6.59
CA TYR A 238 -13.38 5.30 7.07
C TYR A 238 -12.91 4.56 8.33
N ILE A 239 -11.61 4.34 8.41
CA ILE A 239 -10.91 4.03 9.64
C ILE A 239 -10.62 5.38 10.32
N LEU A 240 -11.36 5.68 11.37
CA LEU A 240 -11.21 6.94 12.11
C LEU A 240 -9.94 6.93 12.94
N LYS A 241 -9.62 5.78 13.53
CA LYS A 241 -8.40 5.58 14.32
C LYS A 241 -8.05 4.11 14.47
N ALA A 242 -6.74 3.84 14.46
CA ALA A 242 -6.17 2.57 14.88
C ALA A 242 -5.36 2.77 16.17
N GLU A 243 -5.57 1.93 17.19
CA GLU A 243 -4.94 2.06 18.51
C GLU A 243 -4.36 0.72 18.97
N VAL A 244 -3.10 0.72 19.35
CA VAL A 244 -2.49 -0.43 20.03
C VAL A 244 -3.01 -0.50 21.44
N LEU A 245 -3.54 -1.66 21.86
CA LEU A 245 -4.03 -1.89 23.21
C LEU A 245 -2.90 -2.46 24.08
N GLU A 246 -2.63 -1.82 25.19
CA GLU A 246 -1.64 -2.26 26.20
C GLU A 246 -2.22 -3.28 27.17
#